data_b45e233de6fe589ed3b062ea8e25b94f
#
_entry.id   b45e233de6fe589ed3b062ea8e25b94f
#
_cell.length_a   1.000
_cell.length_b   1.000
_cell.length_c   1.000
_cell.angle_alpha   90.00
_cell.angle_beta   90.00
_cell.angle_gamma   90.00
#
_symmetry.space_group_name_H-M   'P 1'
#
loop_
_entity.id
_entity.type
_entity.pdbx_description
1 polymer ?
#
loop_
_entity_poly.entity_id
_entity_poly.type
_entity_poly.pdbx_seq_one_letter_code
_entity_poly.pdbx_strand_id
1 'polypeptide(L)'
;MTKFEQLDTMLEQGNGYITTRAVTTQGISKPYFAEYARSRELERVAHGVYQSRDAWPDDMYVLHLRNSNIIFSHQSALALHGMMEREPHHIYVTVKQGYNATHLRKQGVIVHTVSPEIFTLGLTSATTTFGNTVPTYDRERTLCDVIRQRGAMDVQTYQTAIREYMLHGHKNLPHLIRCSRALKVEDDVRRYLEVFLL
;
A
#
# COMPACT_ATOMS: atom_id res chain seq x y z
N MET A 1 -34.41 5.95 2.05
CA MET A 1 -33.27 5.53 1.16
C MET A 1 -33.50 4.08 0.77
N THR A 2 -33.61 3.82 -0.51
CA THR A 2 -33.73 2.46 -1.03
C THR A 2 -32.39 1.74 -0.92
N LYS A 3 -32.37 0.39 -1.01
CA LYS A 3 -31.11 -0.36 -1.02
C LYS A 3 -30.24 -0.02 -2.25
N PHE A 4 -30.83 0.37 -3.37
CA PHE A 4 -30.08 0.84 -4.55
C PHE A 4 -29.39 2.17 -4.25
N GLU A 5 -30.09 3.16 -3.70
CA GLU A 5 -29.48 4.44 -3.29
C GLU A 5 -28.35 4.24 -2.25
N GLN A 6 -28.52 3.28 -1.34
CA GLN A 6 -27.46 2.92 -0.40
C GLN A 6 -26.22 2.36 -1.11
N LEU A 7 -26.41 1.50 -2.11
CA LEU A 7 -25.32 0.94 -2.90
C LEU A 7 -24.66 2.01 -3.79
N ASP A 8 -25.42 2.94 -4.36
CA ASP A 8 -24.90 4.08 -5.11
C ASP A 8 -23.99 4.94 -4.19
N THR A 9 -24.44 5.27 -2.98
CA THR A 9 -23.62 5.99 -2.00
C THR A 9 -22.34 5.23 -1.63
N MET A 10 -22.41 3.90 -1.44
CA MET A 10 -21.24 3.08 -1.14
C MET A 10 -20.24 3.06 -2.31
N LEU A 11 -20.73 3.02 -3.55
CA LEU A 11 -19.91 3.04 -4.75
C LEU A 11 -19.19 4.39 -4.91
N GLU A 12 -19.89 5.50 -4.69
CA GLU A 12 -19.31 6.86 -4.71
C GLU A 12 -18.27 7.04 -3.61
N GLN A 13 -18.55 6.65 -2.36
CA GLN A 13 -17.61 6.70 -1.25
C GLN A 13 -16.38 5.81 -1.48
N GLY A 14 -16.55 4.74 -2.23
CA GLY A 14 -15.46 3.84 -2.65
C GLY A 14 -14.73 4.28 -3.91
N ASN A 15 -14.90 5.53 -4.35
CA ASN A 15 -14.29 6.07 -5.57
C ASN A 15 -14.54 5.18 -6.81
N GLY A 16 -15.77 4.71 -6.96
CA GLY A 16 -16.19 3.81 -8.03
C GLY A 16 -15.88 2.33 -7.78
N TYR A 17 -15.43 1.97 -6.58
CA TYR A 17 -15.21 0.57 -6.18
C TYR A 17 -16.19 0.15 -5.09
N ILE A 18 -16.66 -1.09 -5.17
CA ILE A 18 -17.51 -1.69 -4.15
C ILE A 18 -17.19 -3.16 -3.99
N THR A 19 -17.20 -3.65 -2.74
CA THR A 19 -16.90 -5.06 -2.46
C THR A 19 -18.13 -5.82 -1.97
N THR A 20 -18.25 -7.08 -2.38
CA THR A 20 -19.29 -7.98 -1.86
C THR A 20 -19.27 -8.05 -0.34
N ARG A 21 -18.07 -8.00 0.28
CA ARG A 21 -17.91 -8.01 1.74
C ARG A 21 -18.55 -6.77 2.38
N ALA A 22 -18.24 -5.57 1.90
CA ALA A 22 -18.80 -4.33 2.41
C ALA A 22 -20.32 -4.33 2.32
N VAL A 23 -20.86 -4.74 1.17
CA VAL A 23 -22.31 -4.83 0.91
C VAL A 23 -22.99 -5.81 1.86
N THR A 24 -22.44 -7.01 2.06
CA THR A 24 -23.04 -7.99 2.96
C THR A 24 -22.94 -7.58 4.43
N THR A 25 -21.90 -6.84 4.83
CA THR A 25 -21.79 -6.25 6.17
C THR A 25 -22.89 -5.24 6.45
N GLN A 26 -23.40 -4.55 5.43
CA GLN A 26 -24.55 -3.65 5.51
C GLN A 26 -25.91 -4.38 5.43
N GLY A 27 -25.93 -5.72 5.51
CA GLY A 27 -27.16 -6.52 5.49
C GLY A 27 -27.82 -6.65 4.12
N ILE A 28 -27.13 -6.29 3.03
CA ILE A 28 -27.62 -6.46 1.67
C ILE A 28 -27.23 -7.83 1.15
N SER A 29 -28.20 -8.60 0.64
CA SER A 29 -27.96 -9.97 0.15
C SER A 29 -27.13 -10.00 -1.14
N LYS A 30 -26.35 -11.07 -1.33
CA LYS A 30 -25.55 -11.26 -2.56
C LYS A 30 -26.40 -11.27 -3.84
N PRO A 31 -27.59 -11.92 -3.91
CA PRO A 31 -28.45 -11.86 -5.09
C PRO A 31 -28.87 -10.43 -5.43
N TYR A 32 -29.25 -9.65 -4.43
CA TYR A 32 -29.64 -8.26 -4.61
C TYR A 32 -28.47 -7.40 -5.13
N PHE A 33 -27.28 -7.61 -4.57
CA PHE A 33 -26.06 -6.95 -5.06
C PHE A 33 -25.70 -7.36 -6.50
N ALA A 34 -25.92 -8.63 -6.87
CA ALA A 34 -25.68 -9.08 -8.24
C ALA A 34 -26.61 -8.41 -9.27
N GLU A 35 -27.86 -8.16 -8.88
CA GLU A 35 -28.82 -7.40 -9.69
C GLU A 35 -28.40 -5.94 -9.83
N TYR A 36 -28.00 -5.30 -8.74
CA TYR A 36 -27.46 -3.95 -8.73
C TYR A 36 -26.20 -3.84 -9.63
N ALA A 37 -25.22 -4.72 -9.45
CA ALA A 37 -24.00 -4.72 -10.26
C ALA A 37 -24.28 -4.85 -11.76
N ARG A 38 -25.29 -5.64 -12.13
CA ARG A 38 -25.72 -5.76 -13.52
C ARG A 38 -26.43 -4.50 -14.01
N SER A 39 -27.31 -3.92 -13.21
CA SER A 39 -28.05 -2.70 -13.58
C SER A 39 -27.17 -1.46 -13.72
N ARG A 40 -26.08 -1.39 -12.95
CA ARG A 40 -25.06 -0.33 -13.00
C ARG A 40 -23.88 -0.68 -13.92
N GLU A 41 -23.93 -1.83 -14.61
CA GLU A 41 -22.88 -2.32 -15.51
C GLU A 41 -21.48 -2.35 -14.85
N LEU A 42 -21.43 -2.71 -13.56
CA LEU A 42 -20.16 -2.80 -12.84
C LEU A 42 -19.32 -3.94 -13.39
N GLU A 43 -18.02 -3.68 -13.58
CA GLU A 43 -17.05 -4.68 -13.96
C GLU A 43 -16.52 -5.42 -12.71
N ARG A 44 -16.45 -6.75 -12.79
CA ARG A 44 -15.83 -7.55 -11.73
C ARG A 44 -14.33 -7.66 -11.95
N VAL A 45 -13.56 -6.75 -11.35
CA VAL A 45 -12.10 -6.65 -11.52
C VAL A 45 -11.32 -7.69 -10.69
N ALA A 46 -11.94 -8.22 -9.62
CA ALA A 46 -11.37 -9.30 -8.83
C ALA A 46 -12.46 -10.08 -8.08
N HIS A 47 -12.09 -11.17 -7.39
CA HIS A 47 -13.05 -11.92 -6.60
C HIS A 47 -13.67 -11.04 -5.50
N GLY A 48 -14.97 -10.75 -5.64
CA GLY A 48 -15.74 -9.93 -4.70
C GLY A 48 -15.43 -8.44 -4.73
N VAL A 49 -14.70 -7.95 -5.75
CA VAL A 49 -14.43 -6.54 -5.99
C VAL A 49 -15.01 -6.13 -7.35
N TYR A 50 -15.80 -5.08 -7.33
CA TYR A 50 -16.46 -4.53 -8.51
C TYR A 50 -16.08 -3.07 -8.68
N GLN A 51 -15.99 -2.62 -9.92
CA GLN A 51 -15.59 -1.28 -10.33
C GLN A 51 -16.63 -0.71 -11.30
N SER A 52 -16.94 0.58 -11.18
CA SER A 52 -17.71 1.30 -12.18
C SER A 52 -16.87 1.53 -13.44
N ARG A 53 -17.50 1.67 -14.59
CA ARG A 53 -16.80 1.91 -15.87
C ARG A 53 -16.04 3.25 -15.89
N ASP A 54 -16.51 4.22 -15.12
CA ASP A 54 -15.90 5.56 -15.05
C ASP A 54 -14.74 5.65 -14.06
N ALA A 55 -14.52 4.64 -13.21
CA ALA A 55 -13.42 4.61 -12.26
C ALA A 55 -12.11 4.20 -12.98
N TRP A 56 -11.03 4.87 -12.61
CA TRP A 56 -9.70 4.51 -13.10
C TRP A 56 -9.24 3.16 -12.52
N PRO A 57 -8.67 2.26 -13.34
CA PRO A 57 -8.06 1.03 -12.82
C PRO A 57 -6.93 1.33 -11.83
N ASP A 58 -7.01 0.71 -10.65
CA ASP A 58 -6.02 0.89 -9.57
C ASP A 58 -5.68 -0.47 -8.95
N ASP A 59 -4.61 -1.08 -9.44
CA ASP A 59 -4.17 -2.41 -9.02
C ASP A 59 -3.79 -2.45 -7.53
N MET A 60 -3.20 -1.38 -7.00
CA MET A 60 -2.87 -1.30 -5.57
C MET A 60 -4.13 -1.29 -4.72
N TYR A 61 -5.11 -0.49 -5.10
CA TYR A 61 -6.37 -0.43 -4.37
C TYR A 61 -7.17 -1.74 -4.46
N VAL A 62 -7.28 -2.35 -5.63
CA VAL A 62 -7.90 -3.67 -5.82
C VAL A 62 -7.19 -4.73 -4.97
N LEU A 63 -5.85 -4.71 -4.92
CA LEU A 63 -5.08 -5.63 -4.08
C LEU A 63 -5.39 -5.42 -2.59
N HIS A 64 -5.47 -4.17 -2.13
CA HIS A 64 -5.85 -3.81 -0.76
C HIS A 64 -7.27 -4.27 -0.40
N LEU A 65 -8.25 -4.00 -1.26
CA LEU A 65 -9.65 -4.40 -1.05
C LEU A 65 -9.82 -5.92 -0.88
N ARG A 66 -8.95 -6.70 -1.53
CA ARG A 66 -8.92 -8.17 -1.41
C ARG A 66 -8.15 -8.66 -0.20
N ASN A 67 -7.16 -7.93 0.27
CA ASN A 67 -6.17 -8.37 1.24
C ASN A 67 -5.97 -7.31 2.33
N SER A 68 -6.82 -7.30 3.34
CA SER A 68 -6.77 -6.32 4.44
C SER A 68 -5.53 -6.44 5.36
N ASN A 69 -4.74 -7.50 5.21
CA ASN A 69 -3.58 -7.79 6.07
C ASN A 69 -2.23 -7.51 5.37
N ILE A 70 -2.23 -6.71 4.32
CA ILE A 70 -1.02 -6.24 3.64
C ILE A 70 -0.78 -4.76 3.95
N ILE A 71 0.49 -4.38 3.95
CA ILE A 71 0.93 -2.97 4.01
C ILE A 71 1.85 -2.76 2.81
N PHE A 72 1.60 -1.75 1.98
CA PHE A 72 2.49 -1.40 0.87
C PHE A 72 3.82 -0.91 1.44
N SER A 73 4.92 -1.39 0.86
CA SER A 73 6.25 -1.22 1.44
C SER A 73 7.33 -1.15 0.36
N HIS A 74 8.57 -0.87 0.76
CA HIS A 74 9.72 -0.84 -0.16
C HIS A 74 9.46 0.04 -1.39
N GLN A 75 9.61 -0.48 -2.60
CA GLN A 75 9.44 0.32 -3.84
C GLN A 75 8.00 0.83 -4.01
N SER A 76 6.97 0.08 -3.59
CA SER A 76 5.60 0.58 -3.62
C SER A 76 5.39 1.76 -2.67
N ALA A 77 5.98 1.72 -1.47
CA ALA A 77 5.93 2.84 -0.54
C ALA A 77 6.77 4.03 -1.03
N LEU A 78 7.94 3.78 -1.66
CA LEU A 78 8.72 4.84 -2.30
C LEU A 78 7.90 5.58 -3.36
N ALA A 79 7.20 4.86 -4.23
CA ALA A 79 6.33 5.45 -5.25
C ALA A 79 5.20 6.27 -4.62
N LEU A 80 4.49 5.72 -3.62
CA LEU A 80 3.41 6.41 -2.91
C LEU A 80 3.88 7.69 -2.21
N HIS A 81 5.14 7.77 -1.79
CA HIS A 81 5.72 8.95 -1.14
C HIS A 81 6.49 9.88 -2.08
N GLY A 82 6.52 9.59 -3.39
CA GLY A 82 7.29 10.36 -4.36
C GLY A 82 8.81 10.31 -4.13
N MET A 83 9.31 9.18 -3.60
CA MET A 83 10.73 8.96 -3.30
C MET A 83 11.44 8.12 -4.37
N MET A 84 10.84 7.95 -5.54
CA MET A 84 11.43 7.31 -6.70
C MET A 84 10.91 7.96 -7.99
N GLU A 85 11.72 7.88 -9.06
CA GLU A 85 11.42 8.56 -10.34
C GLU A 85 10.51 7.74 -11.27
N ARG A 86 10.51 6.42 -11.12
CA ARG A 86 9.76 5.49 -11.99
C ARG A 86 8.85 4.61 -11.15
N GLU A 87 7.69 4.29 -11.68
CA GLU A 87 6.82 3.29 -11.04
C GLU A 87 7.53 1.92 -10.98
N PRO A 88 7.37 1.19 -9.87
CA PRO A 88 7.97 -0.12 -9.73
C PRO A 88 7.28 -1.12 -10.65
N HIS A 89 8.05 -2.03 -11.27
CA HIS A 89 7.51 -3.10 -12.13
C HIS A 89 6.64 -4.12 -11.38
N HIS A 90 6.78 -4.21 -10.07
CA HIS A 90 6.01 -5.09 -9.21
C HIS A 90 5.42 -4.32 -8.04
N ILE A 91 4.32 -4.82 -7.51
CA ILE A 91 3.77 -4.32 -6.25
C ILE A 91 4.53 -5.00 -5.10
N TYR A 92 5.01 -4.19 -4.15
CA TYR A 92 5.75 -4.63 -2.95
C TYR A 92 4.87 -4.45 -1.73
N VAL A 93 4.71 -5.52 -0.96
CA VAL A 93 3.94 -5.50 0.28
C VAL A 93 4.68 -6.18 1.41
N THR A 94 4.39 -5.77 2.62
CA THR A 94 4.81 -6.45 3.85
C THR A 94 3.60 -7.11 4.50
N VAL A 95 3.79 -8.34 4.96
CA VAL A 95 2.82 -9.10 5.73
C VAL A 95 3.42 -9.53 7.07
N LYS A 96 2.55 -9.81 8.04
CA LYS A 96 2.96 -10.35 9.32
C LYS A 96 3.45 -11.79 9.18
N GLN A 97 4.45 -12.19 9.94
CA GLN A 97 4.89 -13.58 10.05
C GLN A 97 3.72 -14.52 10.35
N GLY A 98 3.67 -15.66 9.65
CA GLY A 98 2.57 -16.61 9.70
C GLY A 98 1.45 -16.37 8.69
N TYR A 99 1.46 -15.24 7.96
CA TYR A 99 0.49 -15.01 6.88
C TYR A 99 0.82 -15.86 5.64
N ASN A 100 -0.18 -16.59 5.13
CA ASN A 100 0.00 -17.35 3.89
C ASN A 100 -0.09 -16.43 2.66
N ALA A 101 1.05 -16.03 2.14
CA ALA A 101 1.19 -15.12 1.00
C ALA A 101 1.31 -15.82 -0.37
N THR A 102 1.06 -17.13 -0.46
CA THR A 102 1.23 -17.90 -1.71
C THR A 102 0.42 -17.32 -2.86
N HIS A 103 -0.82 -16.90 -2.59
CA HIS A 103 -1.70 -16.31 -3.60
C HIS A 103 -1.20 -14.95 -4.10
N LEU A 104 -0.56 -14.14 -3.24
CA LEU A 104 0.03 -12.85 -3.62
C LEU A 104 1.23 -13.06 -4.55
N ARG A 105 2.13 -13.98 -4.18
CA ARG A 105 3.31 -14.31 -5.01
C ARG A 105 2.92 -14.87 -6.38
N LYS A 106 1.87 -15.68 -6.47
CA LYS A 106 1.33 -16.16 -7.75
C LYS A 106 0.79 -15.05 -8.65
N GLN A 107 0.45 -13.89 -8.09
CA GLN A 107 0.01 -12.69 -8.81
C GLN A 107 1.18 -11.75 -9.15
N GLY A 108 2.44 -12.15 -8.92
CA GLY A 108 3.61 -11.31 -9.18
C GLY A 108 3.90 -10.27 -8.10
N VAL A 109 3.20 -10.32 -6.96
CA VAL A 109 3.46 -9.40 -5.83
C VAL A 109 4.72 -9.85 -5.09
N ILE A 110 5.63 -8.92 -4.84
CA ILE A 110 6.81 -9.13 -4.01
C ILE A 110 6.40 -8.99 -2.53
N VAL A 111 6.55 -10.07 -1.79
CA VAL A 111 6.05 -10.13 -0.40
C VAL A 111 7.21 -10.24 0.58
N HIS A 112 7.34 -9.24 1.43
CA HIS A 112 8.23 -9.24 2.60
C HIS A 112 7.47 -9.70 3.85
N THR A 113 8.19 -10.33 4.76
CA THR A 113 7.61 -10.83 6.01
C THR A 113 8.38 -10.25 7.18
N VAL A 114 7.66 -9.75 8.17
CA VAL A 114 8.23 -9.19 9.40
C VAL A 114 7.55 -9.79 10.63
N SER A 115 8.23 -9.71 11.77
CA SER A 115 7.65 -10.14 13.05
C SER A 115 6.47 -9.25 13.46
N PRO A 116 5.55 -9.78 14.29
CA PRO A 116 4.36 -9.02 14.73
C PRO A 116 4.69 -7.69 15.39
N GLU A 117 5.81 -7.61 16.13
CA GLU A 117 6.22 -6.46 16.93
C GLU A 117 6.57 -5.24 16.08
N ILE A 118 7.12 -5.47 14.87
CA ILE A 118 7.52 -4.41 13.95
C ILE A 118 6.57 -4.22 12.77
N PHE A 119 5.50 -5.04 12.68
CA PHE A 119 4.57 -4.99 11.55
C PHE A 119 3.82 -3.65 11.47
N THR A 120 3.42 -3.07 12.59
CA THR A 120 2.70 -1.79 12.64
C THR A 120 3.62 -0.59 12.86
N LEU A 121 4.93 -0.80 13.04
CA LEU A 121 5.88 0.29 13.19
C LEU A 121 5.97 1.10 11.89
N GLY A 122 5.65 2.38 11.95
CA GLY A 122 5.61 3.28 10.80
C GLY A 122 4.39 3.08 9.88
N LEU A 123 3.33 2.37 10.35
CA LEU A 123 2.09 2.23 9.59
C LEU A 123 1.41 3.59 9.44
N THR A 124 1.09 3.94 8.20
CA THR A 124 0.33 5.12 7.80
C THR A 124 -0.57 4.78 6.61
N SER A 125 -1.16 5.78 5.99
CA SER A 125 -1.87 5.67 4.73
C SER A 125 -1.31 6.67 3.72
N ALA A 126 -1.40 6.33 2.45
CA ALA A 126 -1.09 7.24 1.34
C ALA A 126 -2.16 7.10 0.25
N THR A 127 -2.22 8.13 -0.60
CA THR A 127 -3.14 8.16 -1.72
C THR A 127 -2.42 7.67 -2.99
N THR A 128 -3.03 6.74 -3.71
CA THR A 128 -2.53 6.30 -5.02
C THR A 128 -2.67 7.43 -6.05
N THR A 129 -2.02 7.29 -7.20
CA THR A 129 -2.18 8.22 -8.33
C THR A 129 -3.63 8.36 -8.81
N PHE A 130 -4.47 7.40 -8.50
CA PHE A 130 -5.89 7.37 -8.84
C PHE A 130 -6.83 7.86 -7.74
N GLY A 131 -6.27 8.44 -6.64
CA GLY A 131 -7.05 9.04 -5.57
C GLY A 131 -7.53 8.07 -4.48
N ASN A 132 -7.15 6.80 -4.53
CA ASN A 132 -7.56 5.81 -3.53
C ASN A 132 -6.59 5.76 -2.35
N THR A 133 -7.11 5.61 -1.14
CA THR A 133 -6.29 5.50 0.07
C THR A 133 -5.91 4.05 0.34
N VAL A 134 -4.63 3.80 0.55
CA VAL A 134 -4.08 2.46 0.84
C VAL A 134 -3.16 2.49 2.05
N PRO A 135 -3.07 1.41 2.84
CA PRO A 135 -2.13 1.33 3.96
C PRO A 135 -0.70 1.18 3.46
N THR A 136 0.19 2.00 3.96
CA THR A 136 1.62 1.96 3.62
C THR A 136 2.48 2.21 4.86
N TYR A 137 3.79 2.01 4.74
CA TYR A 137 4.72 2.52 5.74
C TYR A 137 5.05 3.99 5.46
N ASP A 138 5.32 4.75 6.52
CA ASP A 138 5.80 6.12 6.43
C ASP A 138 7.21 6.21 5.80
N ARG A 139 7.65 7.43 5.52
CA ARG A 139 8.93 7.70 4.84
C ARG A 139 10.13 7.18 5.63
N GLU A 140 10.10 7.31 6.96
CA GLU A 140 11.17 6.88 7.86
C GLU A 140 11.31 5.37 7.88
N ARG A 141 10.20 4.66 8.02
CA ARG A 141 10.19 3.21 7.96
C ARG A 141 10.57 2.71 6.57
N THR A 142 10.03 3.32 5.53
CA THR A 142 10.33 2.97 4.14
C THR A 142 11.81 3.11 3.83
N LEU A 143 12.45 4.20 4.27
CA LEU A 143 13.88 4.39 4.13
C LEU A 143 14.68 3.27 4.80
N CYS A 144 14.30 2.87 6.01
CA CYS A 144 14.97 1.78 6.73
C CYS A 144 14.79 0.42 6.02
N ASP A 145 13.60 0.13 5.48
CA ASP A 145 13.35 -1.08 4.69
C ASP A 145 14.21 -1.11 3.42
N VAL A 146 14.37 0.03 2.74
CA VAL A 146 15.20 0.20 1.55
C VAL A 146 16.69 -0.01 1.89
N ILE A 147 17.19 0.62 2.96
CA ILE A 147 18.58 0.45 3.41
C ILE A 147 18.87 -1.00 3.75
N ARG A 148 17.96 -1.67 4.44
CA ARG A 148 18.08 -3.10 4.77
C ARG A 148 18.18 -4.00 3.55
N GLN A 149 17.56 -3.61 2.44
CA GLN A 149 17.50 -4.39 1.21
C GLN A 149 18.34 -3.84 0.05
N ARG A 150 19.33 -3.00 0.35
CA ARG A 150 20.16 -2.33 -0.68
C ARG A 150 20.73 -3.28 -1.72
N GLY A 151 21.06 -4.51 -1.35
CA GLY A 151 21.61 -5.51 -2.27
C GLY A 151 20.60 -6.14 -3.25
N ALA A 152 19.31 -5.94 -3.04
CA ALA A 152 18.23 -6.46 -3.88
C ALA A 152 17.53 -5.37 -4.72
N MET A 153 18.08 -4.15 -4.73
CA MET A 153 17.52 -2.99 -5.43
C MET A 153 18.56 -2.46 -6.42
N ASP A 154 18.09 -1.90 -7.54
CA ASP A 154 19.01 -1.20 -8.44
C ASP A 154 19.61 0.05 -7.77
N VAL A 155 20.84 0.37 -8.16
CA VAL A 155 21.62 1.44 -7.51
C VAL A 155 20.96 2.81 -7.67
N GLN A 156 20.35 3.08 -8.83
CA GLN A 156 19.72 4.39 -9.09
C GLN A 156 18.51 4.59 -8.19
N THR A 157 17.59 3.63 -8.11
CA THR A 157 16.43 3.68 -7.21
C THR A 157 16.86 3.85 -5.76
N TYR A 158 17.88 3.10 -5.33
CA TYR A 158 18.43 3.22 -3.98
C TYR A 158 18.96 4.62 -3.68
N GLN A 159 19.80 5.17 -4.56
CA GLN A 159 20.38 6.51 -4.38
C GLN A 159 19.31 7.59 -4.41
N THR A 160 18.33 7.49 -5.31
CA THR A 160 17.21 8.43 -5.39
C THR A 160 16.40 8.41 -4.09
N ALA A 161 16.06 7.24 -3.55
CA ALA A 161 15.31 7.12 -2.30
C ALA A 161 16.03 7.80 -1.11
N ILE A 162 17.34 7.59 -0.97
CA ILE A 162 18.16 8.25 0.06
C ILE A 162 18.15 9.75 -0.15
N ARG A 163 18.44 10.22 -1.37
CA ARG A 163 18.50 11.65 -1.70
C ARG A 163 17.18 12.34 -1.43
N GLU A 164 16.08 11.81 -1.94
CA GLU A 164 14.74 12.39 -1.79
C GLU A 164 14.31 12.48 -0.32
N TYR A 165 14.63 11.46 0.49
CA TYR A 165 14.41 11.55 1.92
C TYR A 165 15.28 12.63 2.57
N MET A 166 16.58 12.66 2.28
CA MET A 166 17.53 13.59 2.92
C MET A 166 17.28 15.04 2.53
N LEU A 167 16.80 15.32 1.32
CA LEU A 167 16.45 16.67 0.84
C LEU A 167 15.06 17.11 1.28
N HIS A 168 14.20 16.22 1.75
CA HIS A 168 12.85 16.57 2.17
C HIS A 168 12.84 17.45 3.42
N GLY A 169 12.04 18.54 3.39
CA GLY A 169 11.99 19.54 4.46
C GLY A 169 11.48 19.04 5.81
N HIS A 170 10.61 18.03 5.81
CA HIS A 170 10.00 17.49 7.03
C HIS A 170 10.48 16.05 7.28
N LYS A 171 11.47 15.91 8.16
CA LYS A 171 12.03 14.62 8.61
C LYS A 171 11.72 14.38 10.07
N ASN A 172 11.22 13.21 10.43
CA ASN A 172 11.07 12.80 11.82
C ASN A 172 12.29 11.96 12.25
N LEU A 173 13.41 12.63 12.54
CA LEU A 173 14.67 11.95 12.90
C LEU A 173 14.54 11.05 14.14
N PRO A 174 13.84 11.42 15.23
CA PRO A 174 13.61 10.49 16.33
C PRO A 174 12.89 9.21 15.92
N HIS A 175 11.89 9.34 15.02
CA HIS A 175 11.17 8.18 14.50
C HIS A 175 12.04 7.34 13.55
N LEU A 176 12.84 7.98 12.70
CA LEU A 176 13.81 7.31 11.84
C LEU A 176 14.78 6.44 12.66
N ILE A 177 15.36 6.99 13.72
CA ILE A 177 16.27 6.24 14.61
C ILE A 177 15.53 5.06 15.28
N ARG A 178 14.27 5.25 15.71
CA ARG A 178 13.47 4.16 16.26
C ARG A 178 13.23 3.04 15.23
N CYS A 179 12.88 3.38 13.99
CA CYS A 179 12.70 2.41 12.91
C CYS A 179 14.02 1.69 12.58
N SER A 180 15.12 2.43 12.49
CA SER A 180 16.43 1.87 12.14
C SER A 180 16.95 0.86 13.17
N ARG A 181 16.72 1.11 14.45
CA ARG A 181 17.01 0.15 15.54
C ARG A 181 16.19 -1.12 15.42
N ALA A 182 14.88 -0.98 15.24
CA ALA A 182 13.98 -2.11 15.11
C ALA A 182 14.31 -2.98 13.88
N LEU A 183 14.79 -2.37 12.79
CA LEU A 183 15.18 -3.03 11.54
C LEU A 183 16.66 -3.40 11.48
N LYS A 184 17.46 -3.07 12.50
CA LYS A 184 18.90 -3.37 12.61
C LYS A 184 19.74 -2.73 11.49
N VAL A 185 19.45 -1.48 11.16
CA VAL A 185 20.15 -0.67 10.15
C VAL A 185 20.57 0.70 10.71
N GLU A 186 20.68 0.85 12.04
CA GLU A 186 20.97 2.13 12.68
C GLU A 186 22.32 2.71 12.24
N ASP A 187 23.35 1.89 12.14
CA ASP A 187 24.70 2.35 11.75
C ASP A 187 24.73 2.88 10.32
N ASP A 188 24.03 2.24 9.41
CA ASP A 188 23.92 2.69 8.02
C ASP A 188 23.14 4.00 7.93
N VAL A 189 22.02 4.12 8.67
CA VAL A 189 21.23 5.36 8.73
C VAL A 189 22.07 6.51 9.28
N ARG A 190 22.84 6.30 10.35
CA ARG A 190 23.72 7.33 10.95
C ARG A 190 24.76 7.82 9.96
N ARG A 191 25.41 6.93 9.21
CA ARG A 191 26.37 7.33 8.16
C ARG A 191 25.75 8.24 7.11
N TYR A 192 24.51 7.97 6.67
CA TYR A 192 23.81 8.88 5.75
C TYR A 192 23.48 10.23 6.39
N LEU A 193 23.02 10.25 7.65
CA LEU A 193 22.74 11.49 8.36
C LEU A 193 24.01 12.35 8.52
N GLU A 194 25.15 11.75 8.83
CA GLU A 194 26.44 12.44 8.92
C GLU A 194 26.85 13.10 7.60
N VAL A 195 26.61 12.43 6.47
CA VAL A 195 26.97 12.96 5.14
C VAL A 195 26.05 14.12 4.70
N PHE A 196 24.77 14.06 5.05
CA PHE A 196 23.78 15.02 4.52
C PHE A 196 23.40 16.16 5.48
N LEU A 197 23.73 16.04 6.78
CA LEU A 197 23.42 17.06 7.78
C LEU A 197 24.64 17.89 8.20
N LEU A 198 25.82 17.60 7.65
CA LEU A 198 27.02 18.43 7.75
C LEU A 198 27.11 19.35 6.56
#